data_225ca6aed26a8fb8e1212c994f91dd74
#
_entry.id   225ca6aed26a8fb8e1212c994f91dd74
#
_cell.length_a   1.000
_cell.length_b   1.000
_cell.length_c   1.000
_cell.angle_alpha   90.00
_cell.angle_beta   90.00
_cell.angle_gamma   90.00
#
_symmetry.space_group_name_H-M   'P 1'
#
loop_
_entity.id
_entity.type
_entity.pdbx_description
1 polymer ?
#
loop_
_entity_poly.entity_id
_entity_poly.type
_entity_poly.pdbx_seq_one_letter_code
_entity_poly.pdbx_strand_id
1 'polypeptide(L)'
;MDIALGCDNYSCAETQNIFLAMRMLCLLPAVTDPEPGPVNAAYALKAATLVGARAVGLSDKIGALKPGMAADLMILDLKEPAFVPFNSAARQIVFSEAGRAVDTVLVGGRPVVRNGKLATVDEAALAAEAEELAPAFRRDAQALTVRNAELITPLLNANREAWKVSLGFDRYIGRRPS
;
A
#
# COMPACT_ATOMS: atom_id res chain seq x y z
N MET A 1 -3.13 19.64 -6.07
CA MET A 1 -1.84 18.93 -5.83
C MET A 1 -2.03 17.48 -6.27
N ASP A 2 -1.10 16.92 -7.07
CA ASP A 2 -1.14 15.50 -7.44
C ASP A 2 -0.26 14.71 -6.46
N ILE A 3 -0.82 13.66 -5.86
CA ILE A 3 -0.15 12.77 -4.93
C ILE A 3 0.00 11.41 -5.60
N ALA A 4 1.22 10.90 -5.74
CA ALA A 4 1.47 9.51 -6.12
C ALA A 4 1.40 8.63 -4.87
N LEU A 5 0.80 7.44 -5.01
CA LEU A 5 0.63 6.51 -3.91
C LEU A 5 1.60 5.33 -4.05
N GLY A 6 2.23 4.96 -2.95
CA GLY A 6 3.08 3.78 -2.81
C GLY A 6 2.87 3.09 -1.47
N CYS A 7 3.40 1.89 -1.30
CA CYS A 7 3.24 1.10 -0.08
C CYS A 7 4.46 1.11 0.83
N ASP A 8 5.61 1.66 0.35
CA ASP A 8 6.90 1.58 1.03
C ASP A 8 7.34 0.11 1.27
N ASN A 9 8.16 -0.16 2.24
CA ASN A 9 8.65 -1.51 2.53
C ASN A 9 7.86 -2.21 3.67
N TYR A 10 8.09 -3.50 3.86
CA TYR A 10 7.43 -4.31 4.90
C TYR A 10 7.70 -3.81 6.32
N SER A 11 8.84 -3.19 6.60
CA SER A 11 9.17 -2.70 7.94
C SER A 11 8.27 -1.56 8.41
N CYS A 12 7.56 -0.90 7.49
CA CYS A 12 6.67 0.22 7.82
C CYS A 12 5.25 -0.23 8.17
N ALA A 13 4.73 -1.29 7.54
CA ALA A 13 3.31 -1.65 7.65
C ALA A 13 3.04 -3.17 7.63
N GLU A 14 4.08 -4.01 7.63
CA GLU A 14 4.00 -5.48 7.54
C GLU A 14 3.15 -6.00 6.37
N THR A 15 2.74 -5.12 5.45
CA THR A 15 1.99 -5.46 4.24
C THR A 15 2.24 -4.45 3.14
N GLN A 16 2.42 -4.94 1.91
CA GLN A 16 2.53 -4.10 0.71
C GLN A 16 1.26 -4.25 -0.13
N ASN A 17 0.18 -3.65 0.34
CA ASN A 17 -1.12 -3.76 -0.26
C ASN A 17 -1.64 -2.39 -0.73
N ILE A 18 -1.63 -2.17 -2.04
CA ILE A 18 -2.07 -0.89 -2.64
C ILE A 18 -3.55 -0.60 -2.39
N PHE A 19 -4.41 -1.61 -2.24
CA PHE A 19 -5.83 -1.39 -1.91
C PHE A 19 -5.95 -0.77 -0.52
N LEU A 20 -5.18 -1.27 0.46
CA LEU A 20 -5.15 -0.69 1.80
C LEU A 20 -4.56 0.72 1.79
N ALA A 21 -3.51 0.98 1.02
CA ALA A 21 -2.93 2.31 0.87
C ALA A 21 -3.92 3.30 0.28
N MET A 22 -4.68 2.92 -0.76
CA MET A 22 -5.75 3.74 -1.33
C MET A 22 -6.86 4.06 -0.30
N ARG A 23 -7.26 3.05 0.50
CA ARG A 23 -8.25 3.22 1.56
C ARG A 23 -7.76 4.21 2.63
N MET A 24 -6.52 4.05 3.09
CA MET A 24 -5.91 4.96 4.07
C MET A 24 -5.81 6.40 3.55
N LEU A 25 -5.46 6.58 2.28
CA LEU A 25 -5.45 7.91 1.65
C LEU A 25 -6.81 8.60 1.71
N CYS A 26 -7.91 7.84 1.62
CA CYS A 26 -9.26 8.39 1.73
C CYS A 26 -9.72 8.59 3.19
N LEU A 27 -9.34 7.71 4.10
CA LEU A 27 -9.85 7.72 5.48
C LEU A 27 -9.11 8.71 6.38
N LEU A 28 -7.79 8.87 6.23
CA LEU A 28 -7.01 9.76 7.09
C LEU A 28 -7.50 11.21 7.03
N PRO A 29 -7.69 11.83 5.88
CA PRO A 29 -8.24 13.18 5.82
C PRO A 29 -9.63 13.29 6.45
N ALA A 30 -10.47 12.27 6.27
CA ALA A 30 -11.84 12.28 6.80
C ALA A 30 -11.92 12.27 8.34
N VAL A 31 -10.86 11.78 9.03
CA VAL A 31 -10.82 11.79 10.51
C VAL A 31 -9.98 12.94 11.06
N THR A 32 -9.21 13.64 10.24
CA THR A 32 -8.32 14.73 10.66
C THR A 32 -8.88 16.10 10.33
N ASP A 33 -9.73 16.22 9.32
CA ASP A 33 -10.26 17.47 8.82
C ASP A 33 -11.80 17.41 8.81
N PRO A 34 -12.50 18.33 9.50
CA PRO A 34 -13.96 18.40 9.48
C PRO A 34 -14.50 18.81 8.08
N GLU A 35 -13.66 19.43 7.25
CA GLU A 35 -13.96 19.74 5.84
C GLU A 35 -12.98 18.99 4.94
N PRO A 36 -13.08 17.65 4.85
CA PRO A 36 -12.15 16.87 4.04
C PRO A 36 -12.21 17.34 2.59
N GLY A 37 -11.03 17.61 2.03
CA GLY A 37 -10.88 17.97 0.63
C GLY A 37 -11.36 16.87 -0.32
N PRO A 38 -11.17 17.01 -1.63
CA PRO A 38 -11.74 16.14 -2.65
C PRO A 38 -11.10 14.75 -2.73
N VAL A 39 -10.53 14.24 -1.64
CA VAL A 39 -9.92 12.90 -1.60
C VAL A 39 -11.02 11.85 -1.52
N ASN A 40 -11.33 11.26 -2.66
CA ASN A 40 -12.35 10.22 -2.80
C ASN A 40 -11.77 9.00 -3.54
N ALA A 41 -12.60 7.96 -3.72
CA ALA A 41 -12.17 6.71 -4.36
C ALA A 41 -11.57 6.92 -5.77
N ALA A 42 -12.14 7.81 -6.57
CA ALA A 42 -11.61 8.11 -7.91
C ALA A 42 -10.24 8.80 -7.85
N TYR A 43 -10.06 9.70 -6.88
CA TYR A 43 -8.77 10.32 -6.62
C TYR A 43 -7.72 9.29 -6.18
N ALA A 44 -8.07 8.39 -5.26
CA ALA A 44 -7.16 7.35 -4.78
C ALA A 44 -6.74 6.38 -5.89
N LEU A 45 -7.68 5.96 -6.75
CA LEU A 45 -7.36 5.17 -7.94
C LEU A 45 -6.42 5.91 -8.91
N LYS A 46 -6.68 7.19 -9.15
CA LYS A 46 -5.81 8.03 -9.98
C LYS A 46 -4.41 8.16 -9.37
N ALA A 47 -4.32 8.31 -8.04
CA ALA A 47 -3.05 8.39 -7.30
C ALA A 47 -2.22 7.10 -7.43
N ALA A 48 -2.88 5.93 -7.38
CA ALA A 48 -2.26 4.62 -7.50
C ALA A 48 -1.92 4.22 -8.95
N THR A 49 -2.44 4.91 -9.97
CA THR A 49 -2.27 4.56 -11.39
C THR A 49 -1.61 5.69 -12.19
N LEU A 50 -2.39 6.63 -12.70
CA LEU A 50 -1.93 7.71 -13.59
C LEU A 50 -0.85 8.60 -12.94
N VAL A 51 -1.06 8.99 -11.67
CA VAL A 51 -0.11 9.85 -10.98
C VAL A 51 1.12 9.07 -10.57
N GLY A 52 0.96 7.80 -10.14
CA GLY A 52 2.07 6.87 -9.91
C GLY A 52 2.96 6.71 -11.13
N ALA A 53 2.36 6.43 -12.29
CA ALA A 53 3.09 6.34 -13.56
C ALA A 53 3.86 7.62 -13.91
N ARG A 54 3.25 8.79 -13.67
CA ARG A 54 3.90 10.10 -13.88
C ARG A 54 5.09 10.28 -12.93
N ALA A 55 4.93 9.93 -11.66
CA ALA A 55 5.98 10.09 -10.65
C ALA A 55 7.24 9.28 -10.97
N VAL A 56 7.10 8.12 -11.64
CA VAL A 56 8.22 7.29 -12.08
C VAL A 56 8.66 7.56 -13.53
N GLY A 57 8.11 8.59 -14.20
CA GLY A 57 8.48 8.97 -15.55
C GLY A 57 7.98 8.03 -16.66
N LEU A 58 6.92 7.25 -16.42
CA LEU A 58 6.39 6.25 -17.36
C LEU A 58 4.96 6.55 -17.81
N SER A 59 4.50 7.80 -17.73
CA SER A 59 3.12 8.20 -18.04
C SER A 59 2.70 7.99 -19.50
N ASP A 60 3.64 7.86 -20.40
CA ASP A 60 3.45 7.53 -21.81
C ASP A 60 3.33 6.03 -22.09
N LYS A 61 3.67 5.18 -21.11
CA LYS A 61 3.75 3.72 -21.24
C LYS A 61 2.76 2.95 -20.39
N ILE A 62 2.50 3.41 -19.16
CA ILE A 62 1.67 2.71 -18.17
C ILE A 62 0.72 3.66 -17.42
N GLY A 63 -0.13 3.11 -16.56
CA GLY A 63 -1.03 3.86 -15.67
C GLY A 63 -2.42 4.11 -16.24
N ALA A 64 -2.66 3.78 -17.51
CA ALA A 64 -3.97 3.85 -18.14
C ALA A 64 -4.19 2.72 -19.15
N LEU A 65 -5.44 2.33 -19.35
CA LEU A 65 -5.84 1.38 -20.38
C LEU A 65 -6.14 2.15 -21.67
N LYS A 66 -5.15 2.24 -22.56
CA LYS A 66 -5.27 2.95 -23.86
C LYS A 66 -4.51 2.18 -24.93
N PRO A 67 -4.97 2.22 -26.21
CA PRO A 67 -4.20 1.69 -27.32
C PRO A 67 -2.79 2.30 -27.37
N GLY A 68 -1.78 1.47 -27.59
CA GLY A 68 -0.37 1.87 -27.66
C GLY A 68 0.36 1.91 -26.30
N MET A 69 -0.33 1.75 -25.19
CA MET A 69 0.31 1.58 -23.87
C MET A 69 0.66 0.12 -23.59
N ALA A 70 1.57 -0.10 -22.65
CA ALA A 70 1.88 -1.44 -22.16
C ALA A 70 0.62 -2.10 -21.55
N ALA A 71 0.50 -3.41 -21.75
CA ALA A 71 -0.57 -4.19 -21.16
C ALA A 71 -0.24 -4.53 -19.69
N ASP A 72 -0.15 -3.50 -18.87
CA ASP A 72 -0.01 -3.58 -17.41
C ASP A 72 -1.41 -3.38 -16.83
N LEU A 73 -2.08 -4.48 -16.47
CA LEU A 73 -3.46 -4.43 -16.02
C LEU A 73 -3.77 -5.55 -15.03
N MET A 74 -4.81 -5.31 -14.24
CA MET A 74 -5.35 -6.25 -13.27
C MET A 74 -6.82 -6.55 -13.61
N ILE A 75 -7.17 -7.82 -13.58
CA ILE A 75 -8.55 -8.30 -13.74
C ILE A 75 -9.05 -8.75 -12.38
N LEU A 76 -10.24 -8.26 -12.00
CA LEU A 76 -10.89 -8.56 -10.72
C LEU A 76 -12.11 -9.44 -10.95
N ASP A 77 -12.30 -10.47 -10.10
CA ASP A 77 -13.54 -11.25 -10.08
C ASP A 77 -14.63 -10.48 -9.34
N LEU A 78 -15.67 -10.07 -10.09
CA LEU A 78 -16.81 -9.33 -9.54
C LEU A 78 -17.80 -10.22 -8.75
N LYS A 79 -17.56 -11.53 -8.67
CA LYS A 79 -18.35 -12.44 -7.82
C LYS A 79 -17.88 -12.45 -6.37
N GLU A 80 -16.69 -11.90 -6.10
CA GLU A 80 -16.19 -11.76 -4.73
C GLU A 80 -17.12 -10.86 -3.89
N PRO A 81 -17.33 -11.18 -2.60
CA PRO A 81 -18.27 -10.46 -1.74
C PRO A 81 -18.02 -8.94 -1.66
N ALA A 82 -16.79 -8.50 -1.88
CA ALA A 82 -16.44 -7.08 -1.94
C ALA A 82 -17.21 -6.31 -3.03
N PHE A 83 -17.69 -7.01 -4.05
CA PHE A 83 -18.41 -6.44 -5.19
C PHE A 83 -19.90 -6.79 -5.21
N VAL A 84 -20.43 -7.47 -4.20
CA VAL A 84 -21.84 -7.91 -4.17
C VAL A 84 -22.63 -7.19 -3.07
N PRO A 85 -23.71 -6.45 -3.38
CA PRO A 85 -24.16 -6.10 -4.73
C PRO A 85 -23.23 -5.09 -5.41
N PHE A 86 -23.06 -5.20 -6.72
CA PHE A 86 -22.23 -4.25 -7.45
C PHE A 86 -22.96 -2.91 -7.60
N ASN A 87 -22.28 -1.82 -7.19
CA ASN A 87 -22.82 -0.46 -7.28
C ASN A 87 -21.83 0.57 -7.84
N SER A 88 -20.58 0.53 -7.44
CA SER A 88 -19.55 1.47 -7.88
C SER A 88 -18.17 0.81 -7.85
N ALA A 89 -17.62 0.55 -9.03
CA ALA A 89 -16.29 -0.04 -9.17
C ALA A 89 -15.24 0.72 -8.34
N ALA A 90 -15.15 2.04 -8.50
CA ALA A 90 -14.15 2.84 -7.80
C ALA A 90 -14.29 2.74 -6.28
N ARG A 91 -15.51 2.87 -5.75
CA ARG A 91 -15.75 2.80 -4.31
C ARG A 91 -15.47 1.40 -3.76
N GLN A 92 -15.89 0.35 -4.46
CA GLN A 92 -15.69 -1.02 -3.99
C GLN A 92 -14.24 -1.45 -4.08
N ILE A 93 -13.51 -1.06 -5.13
CA ILE A 93 -12.07 -1.27 -5.21
C ILE A 93 -11.33 -0.61 -4.03
N VAL A 94 -11.69 0.61 -3.69
CA VAL A 94 -10.95 1.37 -2.65
C VAL A 94 -11.39 0.99 -1.22
N PHE A 95 -12.70 0.81 -0.98
CA PHE A 95 -13.20 0.65 0.38
C PHE A 95 -13.55 -0.77 0.79
N SER A 96 -13.82 -1.67 -0.18
CA SER A 96 -14.25 -3.04 0.12
C SER A 96 -13.19 -4.09 -0.23
N GLU A 97 -12.46 -3.89 -1.33
CA GLU A 97 -11.46 -4.83 -1.82
C GLU A 97 -10.14 -4.73 -1.01
N ALA A 98 -9.46 -5.86 -0.87
CA ALA A 98 -8.17 -5.97 -0.20
C ALA A 98 -7.17 -6.93 -0.90
N GLY A 99 -7.42 -7.24 -2.17
CA GLY A 99 -6.60 -8.14 -2.99
C GLY A 99 -7.23 -9.51 -3.26
N ARG A 100 -8.34 -9.86 -2.60
CA ARG A 100 -8.96 -11.19 -2.75
C ARG A 100 -9.62 -11.42 -4.11
N ALA A 101 -10.14 -10.36 -4.71
CA ALA A 101 -10.77 -10.43 -6.02
C ALA A 101 -9.77 -10.42 -7.18
N VAL A 102 -8.47 -10.33 -6.93
CA VAL A 102 -7.47 -10.33 -7.99
C VAL A 102 -7.40 -11.70 -8.64
N ASP A 103 -7.92 -11.80 -9.87
CA ASP A 103 -7.88 -13.03 -10.67
C ASP A 103 -6.61 -13.10 -11.51
N THR A 104 -6.34 -12.07 -12.31
CA THR A 104 -5.21 -12.05 -13.24
C THR A 104 -4.49 -10.71 -13.18
N VAL A 105 -3.17 -10.73 -13.17
CA VAL A 105 -2.32 -9.55 -13.33
C VAL A 105 -1.40 -9.77 -14.52
N LEU A 106 -1.40 -8.81 -15.44
CA LEU A 106 -0.48 -8.76 -16.58
C LEU A 106 0.54 -7.65 -16.37
N VAL A 107 1.79 -7.93 -16.71
CA VAL A 107 2.88 -6.96 -16.79
C VAL A 107 3.52 -7.07 -18.17
N GLY A 108 3.44 -6.02 -18.95
CA GLY A 108 3.85 -6.04 -20.35
C GLY A 108 3.14 -7.12 -21.16
N GLY A 109 1.88 -7.44 -20.83
CA GLY A 109 1.09 -8.50 -21.47
C GLY A 109 1.40 -9.92 -20.98
N ARG A 110 2.37 -10.10 -20.08
CA ARG A 110 2.70 -11.42 -19.51
C ARG A 110 1.93 -11.63 -18.21
N PRO A 111 1.24 -12.76 -18.02
CA PRO A 111 0.56 -13.05 -16.76
C PRO A 111 1.60 -13.34 -15.68
N VAL A 112 1.57 -12.53 -14.60
CA VAL A 112 2.36 -12.74 -13.37
C VAL A 112 1.50 -13.28 -12.25
N VAL A 113 0.18 -13.07 -12.32
CA VAL A 113 -0.85 -13.74 -11.50
C VAL A 113 -1.89 -14.32 -12.43
N ARG A 114 -2.37 -15.53 -12.14
CA ARG A 114 -3.45 -16.22 -12.86
C ARG A 114 -4.31 -17.03 -11.88
N ASN A 115 -5.62 -16.86 -11.93
CA ASN A 115 -6.56 -17.49 -10.98
C ASN A 115 -6.18 -17.22 -9.52
N GLY A 116 -5.76 -15.98 -9.21
CA GLY A 116 -5.37 -15.54 -7.88
C GLY A 116 -4.04 -16.11 -7.36
N LYS A 117 -3.24 -16.79 -8.19
CA LYS A 117 -1.95 -17.38 -7.81
C LYS A 117 -0.81 -16.79 -8.62
N LEU A 118 0.37 -16.69 -8.02
CA LEU A 118 1.57 -16.30 -8.74
C LEU A 118 1.87 -17.29 -9.86
N ALA A 119 2.12 -16.79 -11.06
CA ALA A 119 2.46 -17.61 -12.23
C ALA A 119 3.97 -17.81 -12.40
N THR A 120 4.78 -17.05 -11.63
CA THR A 120 6.25 -16.99 -11.78
C THR A 120 7.00 -17.60 -10.61
N VAL A 121 6.30 -17.92 -9.52
CA VAL A 121 6.89 -18.43 -8.28
C VAL A 121 6.01 -19.56 -7.74
N ASP A 122 6.62 -20.61 -7.21
CA ASP A 122 5.94 -21.62 -6.40
C ASP A 122 5.76 -21.08 -4.97
N GLU A 123 4.56 -20.59 -4.67
CA GLU A 123 4.23 -19.99 -3.37
C GLU A 123 4.32 -21.01 -2.23
N ALA A 124 4.00 -22.28 -2.49
CA ALA A 124 4.07 -23.32 -1.46
C ALA A 124 5.51 -23.67 -1.11
N ALA A 125 6.39 -23.78 -2.12
CA ALA A 125 7.81 -24.02 -1.90
C ALA A 125 8.46 -22.82 -1.19
N LEU A 126 8.13 -21.58 -1.58
CA LEU A 126 8.62 -20.37 -0.92
C LEU A 126 8.18 -20.30 0.56
N ALA A 127 6.92 -20.61 0.84
CA ALA A 127 6.40 -20.63 2.20
C ALA A 127 7.13 -21.69 3.06
N ALA A 128 7.36 -22.89 2.53
CA ALA A 128 8.11 -23.94 3.23
C ALA A 128 9.54 -23.51 3.55
N GLU A 129 10.25 -22.90 2.62
CA GLU A 129 11.59 -22.34 2.82
C GLU A 129 11.60 -21.24 3.89
N ALA A 130 10.63 -20.34 3.87
CA ALA A 130 10.49 -19.29 4.87
C ALA A 130 10.25 -19.85 6.29
N GLU A 131 9.42 -20.90 6.43
CA GLU A 131 9.20 -21.57 7.70
C GLU A 131 10.45 -22.26 8.22
N GLU A 132 11.26 -22.86 7.33
CA GLU A 132 12.53 -23.48 7.71
C GLU A 132 13.55 -22.46 8.23
N LEU A 133 13.60 -21.27 7.62
CA LEU A 133 14.50 -20.18 8.01
C LEU A 133 14.03 -19.40 9.25
N ALA A 134 12.74 -19.41 9.55
CA ALA A 134 12.14 -18.60 10.61
C ALA A 134 12.76 -18.81 12.02
N PRO A 135 13.18 -20.04 12.47
CA PRO A 135 13.82 -20.20 13.76
C PRO A 135 15.18 -19.50 13.86
N ALA A 136 15.99 -19.55 12.79
CA ALA A 136 17.28 -18.86 12.74
C ALA A 136 17.07 -17.35 12.81
N PHE A 137 16.17 -16.82 11.98
CA PHE A 137 15.81 -15.40 11.98
C PHE A 137 15.36 -14.92 13.37
N ARG A 138 14.48 -15.67 14.07
CA ARG A 138 14.03 -15.31 15.42
C ARG A 138 15.17 -15.23 16.43
N ARG A 139 16.13 -16.20 16.39
CA ARG A 139 17.33 -16.16 17.26
C ARG A 139 18.19 -14.92 17.00
N ASP A 140 18.42 -14.62 15.73
CA ASP A 140 19.25 -13.46 15.33
C ASP A 140 18.57 -12.13 15.70
N ALA A 141 17.27 -12.00 15.48
CA ALA A 141 16.49 -10.84 15.87
C ALA A 141 16.52 -10.62 17.40
N GLN A 142 16.40 -11.70 18.18
CA GLN A 142 16.50 -11.60 19.63
C GLN A 142 17.91 -11.19 20.09
N ALA A 143 18.97 -11.74 19.49
CA ALA A 143 20.34 -11.36 19.79
C ALA A 143 20.61 -9.89 19.44
N LEU A 144 20.09 -9.40 18.30
CA LEU A 144 20.16 -7.99 17.90
C LEU A 144 19.42 -7.08 18.89
N THR A 145 18.24 -7.49 19.35
CA THR A 145 17.45 -6.72 20.32
C THR A 145 18.21 -6.57 21.64
N VAL A 146 18.79 -7.64 22.15
CA VAL A 146 19.61 -7.61 23.38
C VAL A 146 20.84 -6.73 23.19
N ARG A 147 21.57 -6.91 22.08
CA ARG A 147 22.79 -6.13 21.78
C ARG A 147 22.54 -4.64 21.70
N ASN A 148 21.38 -4.25 21.17
CA ASN A 148 21.04 -2.85 20.92
C ASN A 148 20.10 -2.24 21.99
N ALA A 149 19.85 -2.95 23.10
CA ALA A 149 18.93 -2.52 24.14
C ALA A 149 19.25 -1.12 24.69
N GLU A 150 20.54 -0.77 24.83
CA GLU A 150 20.98 0.53 25.34
C GLU A 150 20.69 1.69 24.37
N LEU A 151 20.47 1.40 23.08
CA LEU A 151 20.12 2.41 22.08
C LEU A 151 18.65 2.84 22.13
N ILE A 152 17.77 2.02 22.73
CA ILE A 152 16.32 2.26 22.71
C ILE A 152 15.97 3.58 23.38
N THR A 153 16.49 3.83 24.59
CA THR A 153 16.18 5.07 25.34
C THR A 153 16.70 6.34 24.64
N PRO A 154 17.96 6.41 24.19
CA PRO A 154 18.44 7.55 23.41
C PRO A 154 17.62 7.80 22.12
N LEU A 155 17.27 6.75 21.38
CA LEU A 155 16.47 6.87 20.16
C LEU A 155 15.06 7.38 20.43
N LEU A 156 14.39 6.87 21.48
CA LEU A 156 13.09 7.36 21.89
C LEU A 156 13.14 8.83 22.33
N ASN A 157 14.18 9.23 23.04
CA ASN A 157 14.37 10.62 23.44
C ASN A 157 14.62 11.52 22.22
N ALA A 158 15.50 11.11 21.31
CA ALA A 158 15.74 11.85 20.06
C ALA A 158 14.44 11.99 19.24
N ASN A 159 13.65 10.92 19.15
CA ASN A 159 12.35 10.98 18.50
C ASN A 159 11.40 11.97 19.18
N ARG A 160 11.29 11.94 20.53
CA ARG A 160 10.46 12.90 21.29
C ARG A 160 10.89 14.35 21.06
N GLU A 161 12.20 14.62 21.02
CA GLU A 161 12.71 15.97 20.72
C GLU A 161 12.39 16.39 19.28
N ALA A 162 12.57 15.49 18.31
CA ALA A 162 12.21 15.75 16.92
C ALA A 162 10.71 16.10 16.76
N TRP A 163 9.84 15.50 17.58
CA TRP A 163 8.41 15.80 17.57
C TRP A 163 8.05 17.18 18.15
N LYS A 164 8.92 17.80 18.94
CA LYS A 164 8.74 19.17 19.47
C LYS A 164 9.03 20.25 18.42
N VAL A 165 9.76 19.92 17.36
CA VAL A 165 10.11 20.87 16.29
C VAL A 165 8.87 21.19 15.48
N SER A 166 8.46 22.46 15.45
CA SER A 166 7.35 22.91 14.60
C SER A 166 7.74 22.84 13.12
N LEU A 167 6.93 22.18 12.31
CA LEU A 167 7.08 22.14 10.85
C LEU A 167 6.15 23.13 10.14
N GLY A 168 5.43 23.99 10.89
CA GLY A 168 4.43 24.89 10.34
C GLY A 168 3.11 24.23 9.98
N PHE A 169 2.96 22.93 10.26
CA PHE A 169 1.69 22.20 10.15
C PHE A 169 1.60 21.17 11.27
N ASP A 170 0.36 20.83 11.67
CA ASP A 170 0.13 19.82 12.70
C ASP A 170 0.36 18.42 12.13
N ARG A 171 1.23 17.64 12.79
CA ARG A 171 1.53 16.24 12.46
C ARG A 171 0.57 15.26 13.15
N TYR A 172 -0.15 15.72 14.15
CA TYR A 172 -0.99 14.86 14.97
C TYR A 172 -2.42 14.84 14.45
N ILE A 173 -2.88 13.65 14.15
CA ILE A 173 -4.30 13.42 13.88
C ILE A 173 -5.10 13.79 15.13
N GLY A 174 -5.97 14.80 15.03
CA GLY A 174 -6.94 15.15 16.06
C GLY A 174 -6.47 16.07 17.20
N ARG A 175 -5.28 16.67 17.15
CA ARG A 175 -4.92 17.77 18.05
C ARG A 175 -5.06 19.09 17.31
N ARG A 176 -6.02 19.91 17.71
CA ARG A 176 -6.00 21.34 17.37
C ARG A 176 -4.90 22.00 18.20
N PRO A 177 -4.08 22.91 17.64
CA PRO A 177 -3.23 23.75 18.45
C PRO A 177 -4.12 24.54 19.41
N SER A 178 -3.76 24.49 20.69
CA SER A 178 -4.36 25.32 21.75
C SER A 178 -4.00 26.78 21.56
#